data_3c884b897383b0359bc5c24d1b28242c
#
_entry.id   3c884b897383b0359bc5c24d1b28242c
#
_cell.length_a   1.000
_cell.length_b   1.000
_cell.length_c   1.000
_cell.angle_alpha   90.00
_cell.angle_beta   90.00
_cell.angle_gamma   90.00
#
_symmetry.space_group_name_H-M   'P 1'
#
loop_
_entity.id
_entity.type
_entity.pdbx_description
1 polymer ?
#
loop_
_entity_poly.entity_id
_entity_poly.type
_entity_poly.pdbx_seq_one_letter_code
_entity_poly.pdbx_strand_id
1 'polypeptide(L)'
;ILYLNQDNPQPRERDYSYVGSFLAFSIWIGIGSASIIEWCSNFLKDKKFGMRIISFLVIFQLLAVPGMMLKANYHEHNRSGNLVAWDYSYNLLQSCEPNAVLFTNGDNDTFPLWYLQEVDGIRRDVTVANLSLLNTPWYIRQLREIREFEKDRFVSFQGIENEINRSSNQIIKLSDRQIRDLTRGLTPWQKREVTLPIDTKDKITWSVKPTYAGQALKIQDMMIMQIINDSKWTSPIYFAVTVSPS
;
A
#
# COMPACT_ATOMS: atom_id res chain seq x y z
N ILE A 1 11.65 6.90 22.93
CA ILE A 1 10.64 5.92 23.40
C ILE A 1 9.36 6.65 23.84
N LEU A 2 9.44 7.66 24.71
CA LEU A 2 8.25 8.41 25.19
C LEU A 2 7.45 9.12 24.09
N TYR A 3 8.09 9.48 22.98
CA TYR A 3 7.44 10.14 21.84
C TYR A 3 6.69 9.19 20.89
N LEU A 4 6.97 7.90 20.95
CA LEU A 4 6.39 6.93 20.02
C LEU A 4 5.05 6.37 20.50
N ASN A 5 4.61 6.71 21.69
CA ASN A 5 3.32 6.38 22.33
C ASN A 5 2.41 5.49 21.48
N GLN A 6 2.85 4.26 21.31
CA GLN A 6 2.06 3.30 20.50
C GLN A 6 0.82 2.90 21.28
N ASP A 7 -0.32 2.96 20.63
CA ASP A 7 -1.58 2.50 21.22
C ASP A 7 -1.49 1.03 21.61
N ASN A 8 -2.03 0.67 22.74
CA ASN A 8 -2.05 -0.70 23.24
C ASN A 8 -3.51 -1.23 23.21
N PRO A 9 -3.78 -2.42 22.68
CA PRO A 9 -2.85 -3.41 22.13
C PRO A 9 -2.46 -3.15 20.66
N GLN A 10 -1.18 -3.35 20.33
CA GLN A 10 -0.72 -3.34 18.95
C GLN A 10 -0.86 -4.76 18.38
N PRO A 11 -1.52 -4.93 17.23
CA PRO A 11 -1.67 -6.24 16.59
C PRO A 11 -0.36 -6.74 15.96
N ARG A 12 0.65 -5.89 15.85
CA ARG A 12 1.95 -6.18 15.24
C ARG A 12 3.04 -5.36 15.90
N GLU A 13 4.18 -5.98 16.19
CA GLU A 13 5.39 -5.26 16.60
C GLU A 13 5.87 -4.35 15.46
N ARG A 14 6.25 -3.13 15.84
CA ARG A 14 6.69 -2.08 14.91
C ARG A 14 8.12 -1.67 15.20
N ASP A 15 9.07 -2.61 15.07
CA ASP A 15 10.49 -2.38 15.35
C ASP A 15 11.08 -1.22 14.54
N TYR A 16 10.54 -0.97 13.34
CA TYR A 16 10.92 0.17 12.52
C TYR A 16 10.71 1.53 13.20
N SER A 17 9.81 1.62 14.19
CA SER A 17 9.61 2.84 14.99
C SER A 17 10.85 3.19 15.83
N TYR A 18 11.70 2.21 16.11
CA TYR A 18 12.91 2.36 16.89
C TYR A 18 14.18 2.48 16.05
N VAL A 19 14.06 2.55 14.72
CA VAL A 19 15.20 2.57 13.80
C VAL A 19 16.20 3.69 14.12
N GLY A 20 15.71 4.87 14.53
CA GLY A 20 16.57 5.97 14.96
C GLY A 20 17.36 5.66 16.23
N SER A 21 16.76 4.97 17.18
CA SER A 21 17.43 4.52 18.41
C SER A 21 18.48 3.45 18.11
N PHE A 22 18.17 2.52 17.22
CA PHE A 22 19.13 1.50 16.78
C PHE A 22 20.31 2.10 16.02
N LEU A 23 20.05 3.12 15.18
CA LEU A 23 21.12 3.85 14.49
C LEU A 23 22.03 4.57 15.49
N ALA A 24 21.49 5.31 16.46
CA ALA A 24 22.27 5.96 17.49
C ALA A 24 23.10 4.95 18.30
N PHE A 25 22.51 3.82 18.68
CA PHE A 25 23.19 2.78 19.43
C PHE A 25 24.32 2.12 18.60
N SER A 26 24.11 1.91 17.31
CA SER A 26 25.17 1.37 16.42
C SER A 26 26.37 2.31 16.27
N ILE A 27 26.15 3.63 16.27
CA ILE A 27 27.21 4.63 16.27
C ILE A 27 28.02 4.53 17.58
N TRP A 28 27.36 4.37 18.72
CA TRP A 28 28.03 4.21 20.02
C TRP A 28 28.88 2.93 20.05
N ILE A 29 28.39 1.82 19.52
CA ILE A 29 29.14 0.57 19.38
C ILE A 29 30.37 0.81 18.49
N GLY A 30 30.22 1.54 17.39
CA GLY A 30 31.32 1.87 16.48
C GLY A 30 32.41 2.70 17.17
N ILE A 31 32.03 3.72 17.94
CA ILE A 31 32.96 4.55 18.73
C ILE A 31 33.67 3.69 19.78
N GLY A 32 32.93 2.85 20.50
CA GLY A 32 33.52 1.93 21.49
C GLY A 32 34.52 0.95 20.88
N SER A 33 34.18 0.39 19.73
CA SER A 33 35.08 -0.49 18.96
C SER A 33 36.36 0.22 18.53
N ALA A 34 36.24 1.43 17.99
CA ALA A 34 37.39 2.25 17.60
C ALA A 34 38.29 2.56 18.82
N SER A 35 37.70 2.92 19.96
CA SER A 35 38.47 3.19 21.20
C SER A 35 39.22 1.96 21.71
N ILE A 36 38.61 0.77 21.63
CA ILE A 36 39.25 -0.49 22.01
C ILE A 36 40.46 -0.77 21.07
N ILE A 37 40.27 -0.59 19.76
CA ILE A 37 41.36 -0.78 18.78
C ILE A 37 42.51 0.19 19.04
N GLU A 38 42.19 1.46 19.30
CA GLU A 38 43.20 2.48 19.63
C GLU A 38 43.95 2.14 20.92
N TRP A 39 43.24 1.74 21.98
CA TRP A 39 43.85 1.30 23.24
C TRP A 39 44.78 0.09 23.02
N CYS A 40 44.32 -0.93 22.29
CA CYS A 40 45.13 -2.10 21.93
C CYS A 40 46.36 -1.69 21.09
N SER A 41 46.19 -0.75 20.15
CA SER A 41 47.29 -0.23 19.33
C SER A 41 48.37 0.43 20.18
N ASN A 42 47.98 1.28 21.12
CA ASN A 42 48.92 1.94 22.01
C ASN A 42 49.66 0.95 22.93
N PHE A 43 48.96 -0.07 23.43
CA PHE A 43 49.55 -1.11 24.27
C PHE A 43 50.53 -2.04 23.53
N LEU A 44 50.28 -2.28 22.23
CA LEU A 44 51.04 -3.20 21.39
C LEU A 44 52.06 -2.50 20.51
N LYS A 45 52.23 -1.19 20.61
CA LYS A 45 53.06 -0.36 19.72
C LYS A 45 54.52 -0.84 19.60
N ASP A 46 55.12 -1.29 20.69
CA ASP A 46 56.50 -1.72 20.74
C ASP A 46 56.71 -3.23 20.52
N LYS A 47 55.66 -3.97 20.20
CA LYS A 47 55.72 -5.42 19.99
C LYS A 47 55.82 -5.78 18.50
N LYS A 48 56.78 -6.63 18.15
CA LYS A 48 57.01 -7.11 16.76
C LYS A 48 55.76 -7.63 16.06
N PHE A 49 54.78 -8.15 16.80
CA PHE A 49 53.53 -8.71 16.28
C PHE A 49 52.31 -7.80 16.50
N GLY A 50 52.50 -6.63 17.05
CA GLY A 50 51.42 -5.73 17.42
C GLY A 50 50.45 -5.42 16.28
N MET A 51 50.99 -5.06 15.10
CA MET A 51 50.20 -4.76 13.92
C MET A 51 49.37 -5.97 13.44
N ARG A 52 49.91 -7.18 13.50
CA ARG A 52 49.21 -8.41 13.10
C ARG A 52 48.03 -8.70 14.02
N ILE A 53 48.19 -8.49 15.34
CA ILE A 53 47.13 -8.68 16.32
C ILE A 53 46.04 -7.67 16.11
N ILE A 54 46.35 -6.40 15.87
CA ILE A 54 45.39 -5.36 15.57
C ILE A 54 44.61 -5.67 14.29
N SER A 55 45.29 -6.03 13.21
CA SER A 55 44.66 -6.43 11.95
C SER A 55 43.75 -7.63 12.13
N PHE A 56 44.15 -8.62 12.91
CA PHE A 56 43.29 -9.76 13.24
C PHE A 56 42.05 -9.33 14.01
N LEU A 57 42.14 -8.47 15.02
CA LEU A 57 41.02 -7.96 15.79
C LEU A 57 40.02 -7.19 14.91
N VAL A 58 40.52 -6.33 14.01
CA VAL A 58 39.70 -5.58 13.08
C VAL A 58 38.95 -6.54 12.13
N ILE A 59 39.66 -7.47 11.50
CA ILE A 59 39.09 -8.45 10.59
C ILE A 59 38.08 -9.34 11.34
N PHE A 60 38.42 -9.79 12.54
CA PHE A 60 37.53 -10.59 13.37
C PHE A 60 36.23 -9.85 13.68
N GLN A 61 36.27 -8.60 14.09
CA GLN A 61 35.06 -7.79 14.35
C GLN A 61 34.22 -7.60 13.08
N LEU A 62 34.88 -7.31 11.94
CA LEU A 62 34.19 -7.12 10.66
C LEU A 62 33.51 -8.41 10.15
N LEU A 63 34.04 -9.58 10.48
CA LEU A 63 33.45 -10.84 10.06
C LEU A 63 32.49 -11.43 11.11
N ALA A 64 32.84 -11.34 12.39
CA ALA A 64 32.05 -11.97 13.46
C ALA A 64 30.69 -11.30 13.65
N VAL A 65 30.63 -9.97 13.65
CA VAL A 65 29.36 -9.26 13.91
C VAL A 65 28.38 -9.45 12.75
N PRO A 66 28.71 -9.11 11.49
CA PRO A 66 27.79 -9.37 10.38
C PRO A 66 27.51 -10.87 10.16
N GLY A 67 28.51 -11.73 10.37
CA GLY A 67 28.34 -13.19 10.24
C GLY A 67 27.39 -13.76 11.27
N MET A 68 27.45 -13.32 12.52
CA MET A 68 26.52 -13.71 13.57
C MET A 68 25.10 -13.19 13.29
N MET A 69 24.97 -11.93 12.86
CA MET A 69 23.70 -11.35 12.48
C MET A 69 23.06 -12.10 11.29
N LEU A 70 23.87 -12.40 10.27
CA LEU A 70 23.42 -13.18 9.12
C LEU A 70 22.93 -14.57 9.55
N LYS A 71 23.73 -15.29 10.36
CA LYS A 71 23.36 -16.62 10.85
C LYS A 71 22.06 -16.60 11.68
N ALA A 72 21.91 -15.64 12.58
CA ALA A 72 20.77 -15.54 13.47
C ALA A 72 19.48 -15.17 12.72
N ASN A 73 19.57 -14.26 11.74
CA ASN A 73 18.38 -13.65 11.14
C ASN A 73 18.06 -14.17 9.73
N TYR A 74 18.98 -14.94 9.11
CA TYR A 74 18.83 -15.34 7.70
C TYR A 74 17.51 -16.06 7.43
N HIS A 75 17.14 -17.04 8.26
CA HIS A 75 15.94 -17.83 8.05
C HIS A 75 14.66 -17.03 8.24
N GLU A 76 14.63 -16.14 9.22
CA GLU A 76 13.45 -15.31 9.50
C GLU A 76 13.26 -14.20 8.46
N HIS A 77 14.34 -13.69 7.88
CA HIS A 77 14.30 -12.62 6.90
C HIS A 77 14.37 -13.10 5.45
N ASN A 78 14.63 -14.39 5.22
CA ASN A 78 14.60 -14.95 3.89
C ASN A 78 13.16 -15.05 3.38
N ARG A 79 12.81 -14.15 2.47
CA ARG A 79 11.49 -14.08 1.82
C ARG A 79 11.43 -14.82 0.49
N SER A 80 12.52 -15.50 0.08
CA SER A 80 12.53 -16.29 -1.14
C SER A 80 11.47 -17.41 -1.05
N GLY A 81 10.61 -17.48 -2.07
CA GLY A 81 9.51 -18.46 -2.09
C GLY A 81 8.27 -18.10 -1.24
N ASN A 82 8.23 -16.96 -0.58
CA ASN A 82 7.01 -16.48 0.08
C ASN A 82 6.12 -15.75 -0.94
N LEU A 83 5.26 -16.49 -1.59
CA LEU A 83 4.34 -16.01 -2.64
C LEU A 83 2.93 -15.70 -2.12
N VAL A 84 2.69 -15.74 -0.81
CA VAL A 84 1.34 -15.58 -0.21
C VAL A 84 0.65 -14.30 -0.68
N ALA A 85 1.36 -13.16 -0.71
CA ALA A 85 0.79 -11.90 -1.17
C ALA A 85 0.51 -11.92 -2.68
N TRP A 86 1.37 -12.56 -3.45
CA TRP A 86 1.20 -12.72 -4.89
C TRP A 86 0.00 -13.60 -5.22
N ASP A 87 -0.07 -14.80 -4.62
CA ASP A 87 -1.14 -15.78 -4.83
C ASP A 87 -2.50 -15.22 -4.42
N TYR A 88 -2.57 -14.56 -3.26
CA TYR A 88 -3.79 -13.90 -2.78
C TYR A 88 -4.28 -12.86 -3.79
N SER A 89 -3.40 -11.98 -4.22
CA SER A 89 -3.74 -10.89 -5.14
C SER A 89 -4.08 -11.39 -6.52
N TYR A 90 -3.39 -12.42 -7.00
CA TYR A 90 -3.71 -13.09 -8.25
C TYR A 90 -5.11 -13.68 -8.22
N ASN A 91 -5.44 -14.45 -7.18
CA ASN A 91 -6.76 -15.06 -7.03
C ASN A 91 -7.85 -13.99 -6.92
N LEU A 92 -7.59 -12.90 -6.20
CA LEU A 92 -8.55 -11.81 -6.06
C LEU A 92 -8.83 -11.11 -7.40
N LEU A 93 -7.80 -10.83 -8.19
CA LEU A 93 -7.98 -10.27 -9.54
C LEU A 93 -8.69 -11.24 -10.48
N GLN A 94 -8.35 -12.52 -10.42
CA GLN A 94 -8.99 -13.54 -11.27
C GLN A 94 -10.47 -13.80 -10.92
N SER A 95 -10.88 -13.49 -9.68
CA SER A 95 -12.29 -13.59 -9.27
C SER A 95 -13.17 -12.50 -9.86
N CYS A 96 -12.57 -11.42 -10.36
CA CYS A 96 -13.32 -10.31 -10.94
C CYS A 96 -13.64 -10.56 -12.40
N GLU A 97 -14.83 -10.15 -12.85
CA GLU A 97 -15.18 -10.11 -14.26
C GLU A 97 -14.34 -9.07 -15.02
N PRO A 98 -14.28 -9.16 -16.37
CA PRO A 98 -13.58 -8.16 -17.17
C PRO A 98 -14.08 -6.73 -16.94
N ASN A 99 -13.16 -5.76 -16.90
CA ASN A 99 -13.42 -4.34 -16.68
C ASN A 99 -14.13 -4.01 -15.35
N ALA A 100 -14.00 -4.87 -14.35
CA ALA A 100 -14.58 -4.66 -13.02
C ALA A 100 -13.93 -3.50 -12.27
N VAL A 101 -14.65 -2.98 -11.29
CA VAL A 101 -14.13 -2.10 -10.24
C VAL A 101 -14.05 -2.90 -8.94
N LEU A 102 -12.84 -3.02 -8.39
CA LEU A 102 -12.56 -3.73 -7.15
C LEU A 102 -12.23 -2.75 -6.03
N PHE A 103 -13.08 -2.64 -5.04
CA PHE A 103 -12.83 -1.85 -3.85
C PHE A 103 -11.97 -2.62 -2.84
N THR A 104 -10.89 -1.99 -2.37
CA THR A 104 -9.94 -2.55 -1.39
C THR A 104 -9.83 -1.64 -0.17
N ASN A 105 -9.50 -2.20 1.01
CA ASN A 105 -9.56 -1.42 2.25
C ASN A 105 -8.23 -0.80 2.68
N GLY A 106 -7.09 -1.30 2.29
CA GLY A 106 -5.81 -0.79 2.78
C GLY A 106 -4.62 -1.21 1.95
N ASP A 107 -3.44 -0.90 2.44
CA ASP A 107 -2.17 -1.09 1.74
C ASP A 107 -1.89 -2.58 1.45
N ASN A 108 -2.19 -3.44 2.43
CA ASN A 108 -1.91 -4.87 2.32
C ASN A 108 -2.70 -5.56 1.19
N ASP A 109 -3.91 -5.07 0.90
CA ASP A 109 -4.71 -5.58 -0.22
C ASP A 109 -4.31 -4.92 -1.53
N THR A 110 -4.08 -3.60 -1.50
CA THR A 110 -3.97 -2.77 -2.69
C THR A 110 -2.59 -2.88 -3.35
N PHE A 111 -1.49 -2.78 -2.59
CA PHE A 111 -0.16 -2.72 -3.18
C PHE A 111 0.25 -3.99 -3.92
N PRO A 112 -0.03 -5.19 -3.40
CA PRO A 112 0.23 -6.39 -4.18
C PRO A 112 -0.61 -6.51 -5.46
N LEU A 113 -1.85 -5.99 -5.47
CA LEU A 113 -2.67 -5.92 -6.69
C LEU A 113 -2.04 -4.98 -7.72
N TRP A 114 -1.62 -3.79 -7.32
CA TRP A 114 -0.92 -2.86 -8.19
C TRP A 114 0.40 -3.43 -8.71
N TYR A 115 1.14 -4.17 -7.88
CA TYR A 115 2.33 -4.87 -8.33
C TYR A 115 2.02 -5.85 -9.48
N LEU A 116 0.99 -6.68 -9.32
CA LEU A 116 0.56 -7.62 -10.36
C LEU A 116 0.13 -6.90 -11.64
N GLN A 117 -0.57 -5.78 -11.52
CA GLN A 117 -1.04 -5.02 -12.67
C GLN A 117 0.10 -4.28 -13.38
N GLU A 118 0.95 -3.56 -12.62
CA GLU A 118 1.95 -2.67 -13.20
C GLU A 118 3.26 -3.38 -13.59
N VAL A 119 3.67 -4.40 -12.82
CA VAL A 119 4.91 -5.13 -13.06
C VAL A 119 4.68 -6.38 -13.87
N ASP A 120 3.73 -7.22 -13.45
CA ASP A 120 3.47 -8.51 -14.10
C ASP A 120 2.47 -8.40 -15.26
N GLY A 121 1.79 -7.26 -15.41
CA GLY A 121 0.83 -7.00 -16.49
C GLY A 121 -0.47 -7.80 -16.37
N ILE A 122 -0.79 -8.31 -15.17
CA ILE A 122 -1.93 -9.19 -14.91
C ILE A 122 -3.19 -8.38 -14.63
N ARG A 123 -4.27 -8.64 -15.38
CA ARG A 123 -5.61 -8.07 -15.16
C ARG A 123 -5.61 -6.54 -15.01
N ARG A 124 -4.94 -5.83 -15.90
CA ARG A 124 -4.97 -4.36 -15.99
C ARG A 124 -6.36 -3.80 -16.35
N ASP A 125 -7.23 -4.66 -16.84
CA ASP A 125 -8.64 -4.35 -17.11
C ASP A 125 -9.45 -4.04 -15.83
N VAL A 126 -9.02 -4.56 -14.67
CA VAL A 126 -9.69 -4.35 -13.39
C VAL A 126 -9.22 -3.04 -12.75
N THR A 127 -10.15 -2.16 -12.42
CA THR A 127 -9.83 -0.91 -11.70
C THR A 127 -9.80 -1.15 -10.21
N VAL A 128 -8.63 -1.09 -9.59
CA VAL A 128 -8.47 -1.22 -8.13
C VAL A 128 -8.69 0.14 -7.47
N ALA A 129 -9.69 0.24 -6.61
CA ALA A 129 -10.08 1.46 -5.90
C ALA A 129 -9.87 1.31 -4.38
N ASN A 130 -8.80 1.90 -3.86
CA ASN A 130 -8.49 1.88 -2.43
C ASN A 130 -9.36 2.85 -1.64
N LEU A 131 -10.14 2.33 -0.69
CA LEU A 131 -11.10 3.11 0.12
C LEU A 131 -10.41 4.19 0.96
N SER A 132 -9.26 3.89 1.54
CA SER A 132 -8.51 4.87 2.35
C SER A 132 -8.05 6.06 1.50
N LEU A 133 -7.54 5.80 0.30
CA LEU A 133 -7.07 6.81 -0.63
C LEU A 133 -8.23 7.59 -1.29
N LEU A 134 -9.41 7.00 -1.41
CA LEU A 134 -10.63 7.70 -1.88
C LEU A 134 -11.04 8.88 -1.00
N ASN A 135 -10.49 9.02 0.20
CA ASN A 135 -10.67 10.22 1.01
C ASN A 135 -9.79 11.40 0.55
N THR A 136 -8.94 11.21 -0.47
CA THR A 136 -8.00 12.24 -0.94
C THR A 136 -8.32 12.72 -2.36
N PRO A 137 -8.29 14.05 -2.62
CA PRO A 137 -8.67 14.58 -3.93
C PRO A 137 -7.72 14.17 -5.06
N TRP A 138 -6.45 13.95 -4.75
CA TRP A 138 -5.46 13.55 -5.77
C TRP A 138 -5.73 12.15 -6.31
N TYR A 139 -6.10 11.21 -5.43
CA TYR A 139 -6.38 9.84 -5.84
C TYR A 139 -7.68 9.72 -6.64
N ILE A 140 -8.72 10.49 -6.26
CA ILE A 140 -9.97 10.55 -7.02
C ILE A 140 -9.70 11.04 -8.45
N ARG A 141 -8.82 12.06 -8.62
CA ARG A 141 -8.41 12.53 -9.96
C ARG A 141 -7.64 11.45 -10.71
N GLN A 142 -6.70 10.79 -10.05
CA GLN A 142 -5.93 9.70 -10.64
C GLN A 142 -6.85 8.58 -11.15
N LEU A 143 -7.81 8.13 -10.35
CA LEU A 143 -8.78 7.11 -10.77
C LEU A 143 -9.66 7.56 -11.94
N ARG A 144 -10.03 8.84 -12.00
CA ARG A 144 -10.76 9.40 -13.13
C ARG A 144 -9.93 9.33 -14.42
N GLU A 145 -8.64 9.61 -14.33
CA GLU A 145 -7.74 9.77 -15.45
C GLU A 145 -7.02 8.47 -15.85
N ILE A 146 -6.99 7.46 -14.97
CA ILE A 146 -6.18 6.25 -15.16
C ILE A 146 -6.51 5.54 -16.49
N ARG A 147 -7.77 5.47 -16.86
CA ARG A 147 -8.20 4.85 -18.11
C ARG A 147 -7.88 5.68 -19.35
N GLU A 148 -7.79 6.99 -19.22
CA GLU A 148 -7.34 7.90 -20.31
C GLU A 148 -5.83 7.76 -20.51
N PHE A 149 -5.07 7.73 -19.41
CA PHE A 149 -3.62 7.58 -19.46
C PHE A 149 -3.17 6.21 -19.97
N GLU A 150 -3.87 5.13 -19.63
CA GLU A 150 -3.59 3.81 -20.17
C GLU A 150 -3.87 3.74 -21.67
N LYS A 151 -4.88 4.42 -22.16
CA LYS A 151 -5.19 4.51 -23.58
C LYS A 151 -4.03 5.10 -24.39
N ASP A 152 -3.40 6.16 -23.88
CA ASP A 152 -2.26 6.82 -24.55
C ASP A 152 -0.96 6.02 -24.44
N ARG A 153 -0.78 5.24 -23.38
CA ARG A 153 0.42 4.42 -23.13
C ARG A 153 0.50 3.17 -24.00
N PHE A 154 -0.64 2.61 -24.40
CA PHE A 154 -0.73 1.37 -25.17
C PHE A 154 -0.72 1.58 -26.70
N VAL A 155 -0.73 2.79 -27.20
CA VAL A 155 -0.67 3.07 -28.65
C VAL A 155 0.61 2.55 -29.34
N SER A 156 1.64 2.17 -28.60
CA SER A 156 2.90 1.67 -29.15
C SER A 156 3.02 0.13 -29.26
N PHE A 157 2.03 -0.65 -28.86
CA PHE A 157 2.03 -2.12 -29.01
C PHE A 157 0.87 -2.58 -29.89
N GLN A 158 1.16 -2.82 -31.15
CA GLN A 158 0.22 -3.46 -32.10
C GLN A 158 -0.21 -4.84 -31.60
N GLY A 159 -1.46 -4.98 -31.21
CA GLY A 159 -2.08 -6.25 -30.82
C GLY A 159 -3.14 -6.14 -29.72
N ILE A 160 -3.21 -5.03 -28.99
CA ILE A 160 -4.11 -4.85 -27.83
C ILE A 160 -5.29 -3.92 -28.14
N GLU A 161 -5.41 -3.41 -29.36
CA GLU A 161 -6.46 -2.45 -29.76
C GLU A 161 -7.90 -2.94 -29.51
N ASN A 162 -8.15 -4.24 -29.51
CA ASN A 162 -9.49 -4.79 -29.32
C ASN A 162 -9.95 -4.81 -27.84
N GLU A 163 -9.04 -4.77 -26.87
CA GLU A 163 -9.36 -4.70 -25.44
C GLU A 163 -9.52 -3.25 -24.96
N ILE A 164 -8.78 -2.34 -25.55
CA ILE A 164 -8.78 -0.90 -25.19
C ILE A 164 -10.10 -0.22 -25.57
N ASN A 165 -10.75 -0.61 -26.66
CA ASN A 165 -12.01 -0.03 -27.10
C ASN A 165 -13.21 -0.31 -26.17
N ARG A 166 -13.10 -1.27 -25.24
CA ARG A 166 -14.14 -1.54 -24.24
C ARG A 166 -14.04 -0.68 -22.98
N SER A 167 -12.90 -0.05 -22.73
CA SER A 167 -12.63 0.64 -21.46
C SER A 167 -12.85 2.15 -21.49
N SER A 168 -13.56 2.70 -22.46
CA SER A 168 -13.78 4.15 -22.59
C SER A 168 -14.79 4.77 -21.62
N ASN A 169 -15.38 4.00 -20.72
CA ASN A 169 -16.32 4.54 -19.73
C ASN A 169 -15.57 5.01 -18.49
N GLN A 170 -15.47 6.32 -18.32
CA GLN A 170 -15.00 6.90 -17.07
C GLN A 170 -15.84 6.41 -15.90
N ILE A 171 -15.19 5.82 -14.89
CA ILE A 171 -15.87 5.38 -13.66
C ILE A 171 -16.18 6.54 -12.71
N ILE A 172 -15.61 7.71 -12.94
CA ILE A 172 -15.84 8.95 -12.17
C ILE A 172 -16.05 10.11 -13.14
N LYS A 173 -17.21 10.73 -13.08
CA LYS A 173 -17.59 11.85 -13.94
C LYS A 173 -17.57 13.21 -13.24
N LEU A 174 -16.92 13.29 -12.08
CA LEU A 174 -16.80 14.52 -11.31
C LEU A 174 -15.76 15.47 -11.92
N SER A 175 -16.12 16.75 -12.04
CA SER A 175 -15.17 17.83 -12.35
C SER A 175 -14.23 18.10 -11.17
N ASP A 176 -13.09 18.76 -11.45
CA ASP A 176 -12.12 19.12 -10.40
C ASP A 176 -12.71 20.01 -9.30
N ARG A 177 -13.68 20.86 -9.64
CA ARG A 177 -14.40 21.68 -8.66
C ARG A 177 -15.22 20.80 -7.73
N GLN A 178 -16.00 19.87 -8.29
CA GLN A 178 -16.81 18.93 -7.51
C GLN A 178 -15.95 18.02 -6.62
N ILE A 179 -14.80 17.53 -7.12
CA ILE A 179 -13.85 16.75 -6.31
C ILE A 179 -13.33 17.58 -5.13
N ARG A 180 -12.92 18.84 -5.38
CA ARG A 180 -12.46 19.73 -4.29
C ARG A 180 -13.56 20.01 -3.27
N ASP A 181 -14.76 20.26 -3.71
CA ASP A 181 -15.88 20.58 -2.81
C ASP A 181 -16.29 19.36 -1.97
N LEU A 182 -16.29 18.17 -2.57
CA LEU A 182 -16.59 16.92 -1.87
C LEU A 182 -15.52 16.56 -0.83
N THR A 183 -14.26 16.87 -1.09
CA THR A 183 -13.12 16.51 -0.22
C THR A 183 -12.76 17.59 0.81
N ARG A 184 -13.48 18.72 0.88
CA ARG A 184 -13.21 19.79 1.86
C ARG A 184 -13.58 19.45 3.29
N GLY A 185 -14.38 18.43 3.52
CA GLY A 185 -14.80 18.01 4.85
C GLY A 185 -15.76 16.84 4.82
N LEU A 186 -16.11 16.38 6.01
CA LEU A 186 -17.14 15.35 6.18
C LEU A 186 -18.50 15.93 5.78
N THR A 187 -19.25 15.18 4.98
CA THR A 187 -20.62 15.57 4.62
C THR A 187 -21.54 15.27 5.80
N PRO A 188 -22.26 16.28 6.37
CA PRO A 188 -23.23 16.01 7.41
C PRO A 188 -24.25 14.97 6.93
N TRP A 189 -24.50 13.98 7.77
CA TRP A 189 -25.46 12.95 7.42
C TRP A 189 -26.88 13.52 7.48
N GLN A 190 -27.59 13.33 6.40
CA GLN A 190 -29.04 13.51 6.34
C GLN A 190 -29.62 12.20 5.88
N LYS A 191 -30.77 11.78 6.49
CA LYS A 191 -31.43 10.55 6.06
C LYS A 191 -31.65 10.60 4.55
N ARG A 192 -30.96 9.77 3.82
CA ARG A 192 -31.07 9.66 2.37
C ARG A 192 -31.34 8.22 2.00
N GLU A 193 -32.32 8.04 1.18
CA GLU A 193 -32.50 6.81 0.43
C GLU A 193 -31.78 6.99 -0.90
N VAL A 194 -30.82 6.14 -1.17
CA VAL A 194 -30.12 6.11 -2.45
C VAL A 194 -30.80 5.07 -3.32
N THR A 195 -31.29 5.52 -4.45
CA THR A 195 -31.91 4.66 -5.45
C THR A 195 -31.04 4.64 -6.68
N LEU A 196 -30.51 3.48 -7.02
CA LEU A 196 -29.75 3.26 -8.25
C LEU A 196 -30.57 2.41 -9.22
N PRO A 197 -30.72 2.83 -10.47
CA PRO A 197 -31.36 2.01 -11.47
C PRO A 197 -30.44 0.84 -11.82
N ILE A 198 -30.94 -0.39 -11.76
CA ILE A 198 -30.22 -1.58 -12.26
C ILE A 198 -30.53 -1.75 -13.74
N ASP A 199 -31.77 -1.52 -14.10
CA ASP A 199 -32.28 -1.56 -15.47
C ASP A 199 -33.44 -0.57 -15.57
N THR A 200 -34.04 -0.43 -16.74
CA THR A 200 -35.15 0.49 -16.99
C THR A 200 -36.38 0.25 -16.06
N LYS A 201 -36.48 -0.96 -15.48
CA LYS A 201 -37.61 -1.35 -14.60
C LYS A 201 -37.21 -1.59 -13.15
N ASP A 202 -35.97 -1.99 -12.88
CA ASP A 202 -35.54 -2.38 -11.54
C ASP A 202 -34.66 -1.31 -10.89
N LYS A 203 -34.89 -1.11 -9.60
CA LYS A 203 -34.14 -0.13 -8.78
C LYS A 203 -33.70 -0.80 -7.48
N ILE A 204 -32.45 -0.64 -7.12
CA ILE A 204 -31.98 -0.96 -5.77
C ILE A 204 -32.11 0.31 -4.93
N THR A 205 -32.82 0.21 -3.82
CA THR A 205 -32.95 1.29 -2.85
C THR A 205 -32.42 0.83 -1.51
N TRP A 206 -31.52 1.59 -0.92
CA TRP A 206 -31.04 1.33 0.43
C TRP A 206 -30.93 2.63 1.23
N SER A 207 -31.03 2.50 2.54
CA SER A 207 -30.84 3.61 3.46
C SER A 207 -29.36 3.72 3.84
N VAL A 208 -28.76 4.86 3.55
CA VAL A 208 -27.38 5.14 3.91
C VAL A 208 -27.32 5.51 5.38
N LYS A 209 -26.51 4.77 6.15
CA LYS A 209 -26.25 5.06 7.57
C LYS A 209 -25.04 5.98 7.71
N PRO A 210 -24.96 6.79 8.79
CA PRO A 210 -23.76 7.58 9.04
C PRO A 210 -22.55 6.68 9.36
N THR A 211 -21.44 6.91 8.69
CA THR A 211 -20.21 6.08 8.78
C THR A 211 -19.13 6.71 9.64
N TYR A 212 -19.32 7.98 10.05
CA TYR A 212 -18.39 8.69 10.93
C TYR A 212 -19.13 9.27 12.13
N ALA A 213 -18.78 8.80 13.33
CA ALA A 213 -19.29 9.27 14.63
C ALA A 213 -20.84 9.38 14.73
N GLY A 214 -21.58 8.61 13.92
CA GLY A 214 -23.05 8.66 13.91
C GLY A 214 -23.66 9.93 13.32
N GLN A 215 -22.87 10.86 12.77
CA GLN A 215 -23.32 12.18 12.34
C GLN A 215 -22.93 12.56 10.90
N ALA A 216 -21.98 11.87 10.31
CA ALA A 216 -21.47 12.23 8.99
C ALA A 216 -21.15 10.99 8.14
N LEU A 217 -21.01 11.21 6.83
CA LEU A 217 -20.49 10.23 5.88
C LEU A 217 -19.03 10.52 5.60
N LYS A 218 -18.22 9.48 5.52
CA LYS A 218 -16.84 9.59 5.02
C LYS A 218 -16.86 9.85 3.52
N ILE A 219 -15.83 10.50 3.02
CA ILE A 219 -15.67 10.79 1.60
C ILE A 219 -15.64 9.51 0.78
N GLN A 220 -14.95 8.48 1.28
CA GLN A 220 -14.88 7.16 0.63
C GLN A 220 -16.27 6.56 0.34
N ASP A 221 -17.22 6.70 1.27
CA ASP A 221 -18.56 6.13 1.11
C ASP A 221 -19.36 6.91 0.07
N MET A 222 -19.19 8.24 0.05
CA MET A 222 -19.75 9.08 -1.01
C MET A 222 -19.17 8.72 -2.37
N MET A 223 -17.88 8.41 -2.43
CA MET A 223 -17.20 8.03 -3.67
C MET A 223 -17.63 6.65 -4.17
N ILE A 224 -17.86 5.67 -3.27
CA ILE A 224 -18.43 4.38 -3.67
C ILE A 224 -19.77 4.60 -4.38
N MET A 225 -20.68 5.36 -3.77
CA MET A 225 -21.98 5.66 -4.36
C MET A 225 -21.85 6.40 -5.70
N GLN A 226 -20.89 7.34 -5.79
CA GLN A 226 -20.64 8.09 -7.03
C GLN A 226 -20.11 7.19 -8.14
N ILE A 227 -19.16 6.29 -7.84
CA ILE A 227 -18.60 5.34 -8.80
C ILE A 227 -19.69 4.39 -9.31
N ILE A 228 -20.53 3.85 -8.43
CA ILE A 228 -21.63 2.97 -8.82
C ILE A 228 -22.62 3.73 -9.71
N ASN A 229 -22.99 4.96 -9.34
CA ASN A 229 -23.88 5.79 -10.13
C ASN A 229 -23.32 6.15 -11.52
N ASP A 230 -22.04 6.52 -11.58
CA ASP A 230 -21.40 6.94 -12.83
C ASP A 230 -21.13 5.77 -13.77
N SER A 231 -20.82 4.59 -13.22
CA SER A 231 -20.62 3.35 -13.99
C SER A 231 -21.92 2.85 -14.62
N LYS A 232 -23.09 3.21 -14.08
CA LYS A 232 -24.41 2.74 -14.52
C LYS A 232 -24.48 1.22 -14.69
N TRP A 233 -23.77 0.49 -13.83
CA TRP A 233 -23.63 -0.97 -13.88
C TRP A 233 -23.00 -1.52 -15.17
N THR A 234 -22.34 -0.68 -15.96
CA THR A 234 -21.60 -1.15 -17.14
C THR A 234 -20.28 -1.83 -16.78
N SER A 235 -19.78 -1.58 -15.57
CA SER A 235 -18.64 -2.27 -14.97
C SER A 235 -19.11 -3.07 -13.75
N PRO A 236 -18.78 -4.36 -13.65
CA PRO A 236 -19.06 -5.16 -12.45
C PRO A 236 -18.36 -4.56 -11.22
N ILE A 237 -19.03 -4.60 -10.07
CA ILE A 237 -18.53 -4.02 -8.82
C ILE A 237 -18.23 -5.13 -7.83
N TYR A 238 -17.01 -5.12 -7.29
CA TYR A 238 -16.53 -6.09 -6.30
C TYR A 238 -15.97 -5.38 -5.07
N PHE A 239 -16.09 -6.04 -3.93
CA PHE A 239 -15.48 -5.62 -2.69
C PHE A 239 -14.53 -6.72 -2.21
N ALA A 240 -13.29 -6.37 -1.88
CA ALA A 240 -12.37 -7.32 -1.29
C ALA A 240 -12.90 -7.79 0.08
N VAL A 241 -12.56 -9.02 0.48
CA VAL A 241 -13.03 -9.62 1.75
C VAL A 241 -12.64 -8.83 3.00
N THR A 242 -11.64 -7.99 2.89
CA THR A 242 -11.15 -7.09 3.95
C THR A 242 -12.00 -5.83 4.09
N VAL A 243 -12.89 -5.54 3.15
CA VAL A 243 -13.84 -4.44 3.27
C VAL A 243 -14.96 -4.88 4.22
N SER A 244 -15.02 -4.26 5.40
CA SER A 244 -16.08 -4.52 6.38
C SER A 244 -17.45 -4.24 5.78
N PRO A 245 -18.42 -5.13 5.94
CA PRO A 245 -19.82 -4.80 5.63
C PRO A 245 -20.26 -3.67 6.57
N SER A 246 -20.62 -2.54 6.02
CA SER A 246 -21.14 -1.35 6.74
C SER A 246 -22.66 -1.36 6.83
#